data_8f6d3329afbe8f2bda740004935dfd00
#
_entry.id   8f6d3329afbe8f2bda740004935dfd00
#
_cell.length_a   1.000
_cell.length_b   1.000
_cell.length_c   1.000
_cell.angle_alpha   90.00
_cell.angle_beta   90.00
_cell.angle_gamma   90.00
#
_symmetry.space_group_name_H-M   'P 1'
#
loop_
_entity.id
_entity.type
_entity.pdbx_description
1 polymer ?
#
loop_
_entity_poly.entity_id
_entity_poly.type
_entity_poly.pdbx_seq_one_letter_code
_entity_poly.pdbx_strand_id
1 'polypeptide(L)'
;LSDQLFKYGIRINSDLVQNVQCVLIPVNTARLGDTPKYEPMSWYYSPLLHTVPTHPISKNLAPVKAEFVSSLDFVNLEDKSIKKTPLLVTATGTHVQNVPSIVSMDIVNVEKNGYYFDKPSVMVGAALEGVFPSVFEHRMTPEGVKGSKEILVESRPTKMVVVTDGDLIRNDVQGSGNSANIVPLGYDQYMNQKFGNSEFLLNAVNYLTDDDGWLNLRCREVQLRLLNAPAVIGQSTFWKLVNLLMPILILGVFGLIFNFMRKRKYTK
;
A
#
# COMPACT_ATOMS: atom_id res chain seq x y z
N LEU A 1 4.86 7.03 -24.78
CA LEU A 1 4.98 6.45 -23.43
C LEU A 1 4.37 5.04 -23.39
N SER A 2 3.14 4.84 -23.87
CA SER A 2 2.46 3.52 -23.84
C SER A 2 3.26 2.42 -24.54
N ASP A 3 3.80 2.68 -25.75
CA ASP A 3 4.64 1.72 -26.48
C ASP A 3 5.93 1.38 -25.72
N GLN A 4 6.48 2.36 -25.01
CA GLN A 4 7.70 2.19 -24.20
C GLN A 4 7.42 1.28 -22.99
N LEU A 5 6.37 1.57 -22.25
CA LEU A 5 5.96 0.76 -21.11
C LEU A 5 5.57 -0.65 -21.52
N PHE A 6 4.92 -0.80 -22.69
CA PHE A 6 4.60 -2.11 -23.23
C PHE A 6 5.85 -2.94 -23.54
N LYS A 7 6.90 -2.32 -24.13
CA LYS A 7 8.21 -2.98 -24.31
C LYS A 7 8.87 -3.38 -22.98
N TYR A 8 8.58 -2.67 -21.89
CA TYR A 8 9.08 -3.01 -20.55
C TYR A 8 8.20 -4.02 -19.82
N GLY A 9 7.14 -4.50 -20.48
CA GLY A 9 6.25 -5.52 -19.96
C GLY A 9 5.18 -4.99 -19.01
N ILE A 10 4.81 -3.72 -19.16
CA ILE A 10 3.69 -3.09 -18.45
C ILE A 10 2.71 -2.47 -19.44
N ARG A 11 1.43 -2.65 -19.19
CA ARG A 11 0.35 -1.98 -19.90
C ARG A 11 -0.50 -1.19 -18.90
N ILE A 12 -0.64 0.11 -19.17
CA ILE A 12 -1.63 0.95 -18.51
C ILE A 12 -2.92 0.88 -19.34
N ASN A 13 -4.01 0.50 -18.73
CA ASN A 13 -5.29 0.38 -19.41
C ASN A 13 -5.99 1.74 -19.50
N SER A 14 -6.80 1.94 -20.54
CA SER A 14 -7.65 3.13 -20.66
C SER A 14 -8.96 2.88 -19.93
N ASP A 15 -8.91 2.93 -18.62
CA ASP A 15 -10.04 2.67 -17.73
C ASP A 15 -9.99 3.57 -16.51
N LEU A 16 -11.06 3.53 -15.73
CA LEU A 16 -11.21 4.26 -14.47
C LEU A 16 -11.60 3.28 -13.38
N VAL A 17 -10.77 3.18 -12.37
CA VAL A 17 -10.92 2.23 -11.27
C VAL A 17 -11.69 2.87 -10.12
N GLN A 18 -12.72 2.18 -9.66
CA GLN A 18 -13.53 2.53 -8.50
C GLN A 18 -13.40 1.43 -7.46
N ASN A 19 -13.37 1.78 -6.17
CA ASN A 19 -13.25 0.79 -5.11
C ASN A 19 -14.13 1.11 -3.91
N VAL A 20 -14.63 0.07 -3.26
CA VAL A 20 -15.46 0.18 -2.04
C VAL A 20 -14.71 0.88 -0.90
N GLN A 21 -13.39 0.63 -0.78
CA GLN A 21 -12.52 1.34 0.14
C GLN A 21 -12.04 2.63 -0.53
N CYS A 22 -12.65 3.73 -0.20
CA CYS A 22 -12.42 5.03 -0.82
C CYS A 22 -12.49 6.16 0.21
N VAL A 23 -12.10 7.33 -0.23
CA VAL A 23 -12.23 8.56 0.55
C VAL A 23 -13.70 8.97 0.67
N LEU A 24 -14.04 9.65 1.76
CA LEU A 24 -15.36 10.24 1.97
C LEU A 24 -15.36 11.71 1.57
N ILE A 25 -16.42 12.15 0.90
CA ILE A 25 -16.63 13.55 0.56
C ILE A 25 -17.92 14.05 1.21
N PRO A 26 -17.99 15.34 1.61
CA PRO A 26 -19.23 15.93 2.12
C PRO A 26 -20.21 16.19 0.97
N VAL A 27 -21.34 15.51 1.02
CA VAL A 27 -22.43 15.70 0.04
C VAL A 27 -23.62 16.37 0.73
N ASN A 28 -24.16 17.40 0.09
CA ASN A 28 -25.37 18.05 0.59
C ASN A 28 -26.59 17.16 0.34
N THR A 29 -27.18 16.65 1.42
CA THR A 29 -28.37 15.79 1.39
C THR A 29 -29.68 16.55 1.69
N ALA A 30 -29.59 17.85 1.91
CA ALA A 30 -30.78 18.70 2.13
C ALA A 30 -31.68 18.77 0.88
N ARG A 31 -33.00 18.86 1.09
CA ARG A 31 -33.95 19.12 0.01
C ARG A 31 -33.77 20.53 -0.51
N LEU A 32 -34.22 20.73 -1.74
CA LEU A 32 -34.21 22.06 -2.36
C LEU A 32 -35.04 23.04 -1.52
N GLY A 33 -34.39 24.11 -1.03
CA GLY A 33 -35.00 25.13 -0.17
C GLY A 33 -34.74 25.01 1.32
N ASP A 34 -34.19 23.86 1.78
CA ASP A 34 -33.78 23.66 3.18
C ASP A 34 -32.35 24.17 3.43
N THR A 35 -32.01 24.32 4.71
CA THR A 35 -30.64 24.64 5.11
C THR A 35 -29.70 23.49 4.69
N PRO A 36 -28.52 23.78 4.08
CA PRO A 36 -27.60 22.75 3.64
C PRO A 36 -27.19 21.80 4.77
N LYS A 37 -27.34 20.49 4.54
CA LYS A 37 -26.94 19.43 5.44
C LYS A 37 -25.90 18.55 4.73
N TYR A 38 -24.66 18.58 5.21
CA TYR A 38 -23.58 17.79 4.62
C TYR A 38 -23.39 16.48 5.37
N GLU A 39 -23.42 15.37 4.61
CA GLU A 39 -23.16 14.03 5.12
C GLU A 39 -21.95 13.42 4.41
N PRO A 40 -21.09 12.68 5.13
CA PRO A 40 -19.94 12.02 4.52
C PRO A 40 -20.42 10.83 3.66
N MET A 41 -20.17 10.89 2.37
CA MET A 41 -20.52 9.83 1.41
C MET A 41 -19.28 9.29 0.70
N SER A 42 -19.32 8.03 0.28
CA SER A 42 -18.21 7.35 -0.37
C SER A 42 -17.96 7.90 -1.77
N TRP A 43 -16.72 8.34 -2.02
CA TRP A 43 -16.27 8.78 -3.34
C TRP A 43 -15.43 7.69 -3.99
N TYR A 44 -16.09 6.75 -4.68
CA TYR A 44 -15.44 5.54 -5.21
C TYR A 44 -14.35 5.80 -6.25
N TYR A 45 -14.30 6.98 -6.87
CA TYR A 45 -13.24 7.42 -7.78
C TYR A 45 -11.94 7.80 -7.08
N SER A 46 -11.94 7.90 -5.75
CA SER A 46 -10.72 8.10 -4.96
C SER A 46 -10.45 6.88 -4.07
N PRO A 47 -9.95 5.79 -4.66
CA PRO A 47 -9.66 4.56 -3.93
C PRO A 47 -8.51 4.71 -2.94
N LEU A 48 -8.59 4.00 -1.83
CA LEU A 48 -7.49 3.81 -0.90
C LEU A 48 -6.72 2.56 -1.32
N LEU A 49 -5.52 2.77 -1.84
CA LEU A 49 -4.69 1.70 -2.36
C LEU A 49 -3.95 0.98 -1.22
N HIS A 50 -4.01 -0.34 -1.24
CA HIS A 50 -3.23 -1.18 -0.34
C HIS A 50 -1.81 -1.39 -0.88
N THR A 51 -0.87 -1.40 0.02
CA THR A 51 0.54 -1.63 -0.29
C THR A 51 0.86 -3.12 -0.22
N VAL A 52 1.57 -3.63 -1.23
CA VAL A 52 1.97 -5.04 -1.28
C VAL A 52 3.27 -5.21 -0.47
N PRO A 53 3.29 -6.04 0.60
CA PRO A 53 4.40 -6.08 1.56
C PRO A 53 5.66 -6.79 1.05
N THR A 54 5.67 -7.24 -0.19
CA THR A 54 6.79 -8.00 -0.77
C THR A 54 7.99 -7.14 -1.19
N HIS A 55 7.80 -5.82 -1.30
CA HIS A 55 8.82 -4.91 -1.79
C HIS A 55 9.20 -3.84 -0.74
N PRO A 56 10.47 -3.43 -0.64
CA PRO A 56 10.92 -2.41 0.33
C PRO A 56 10.17 -1.08 0.25
N ILE A 57 9.76 -0.65 -0.94
CA ILE A 57 9.00 0.60 -1.13
C ILE A 57 7.66 0.56 -0.39
N SER A 58 6.96 -0.57 -0.51
CA SER A 58 5.56 -0.72 -0.10
C SER A 58 5.36 -1.41 1.24
N LYS A 59 6.44 -1.87 1.87
CA LYS A 59 6.38 -2.56 3.15
C LYS A 59 6.06 -1.60 4.30
N ASN A 60 5.13 -1.99 5.18
CA ASN A 60 4.78 -1.26 6.41
C ASN A 60 4.30 0.18 6.17
N LEU A 61 3.56 0.42 5.10
CA LEU A 61 2.94 1.70 4.82
C LEU A 61 1.44 1.68 5.12
N ALA A 62 0.94 2.84 5.54
CA ALA A 62 -0.50 3.10 5.54
C ALA A 62 -1.07 3.07 4.11
N PRO A 63 -2.38 2.85 3.93
CA PRO A 63 -3.01 2.95 2.63
C PRO A 63 -2.67 4.28 1.93
N VAL A 64 -2.53 4.25 0.62
CA VAL A 64 -2.18 5.39 -0.21
C VAL A 64 -3.45 5.92 -0.88
N LYS A 65 -3.73 7.22 -0.71
CA LYS A 65 -4.85 7.89 -1.37
C LYS A 65 -4.52 8.10 -2.85
N ALA A 66 -5.44 7.72 -3.73
CA ALA A 66 -5.34 7.93 -5.17
C ALA A 66 -6.61 8.61 -5.70
N GLU A 67 -6.54 9.24 -6.88
CA GLU A 67 -7.67 9.91 -7.51
C GLU A 67 -7.72 9.58 -9.00
N PHE A 68 -8.90 9.15 -9.50
CA PHE A 68 -9.13 8.83 -10.92
C PHE A 68 -8.09 7.90 -11.55
N VAL A 69 -7.74 6.86 -10.83
CA VAL A 69 -6.66 5.96 -11.18
C VAL A 69 -7.09 4.95 -12.27
N SER A 70 -6.15 4.57 -13.14
CA SER A 70 -6.32 3.51 -14.13
C SER A 70 -5.71 2.18 -13.66
N SER A 71 -6.16 1.08 -14.24
CA SER A 71 -5.57 -0.23 -13.97
C SER A 71 -4.25 -0.45 -14.72
N LEU A 72 -3.39 -1.29 -14.15
CA LEU A 72 -2.10 -1.66 -14.69
C LEU A 72 -1.99 -3.19 -14.77
N ASP A 73 -1.54 -3.70 -15.93
CA ASP A 73 -1.31 -5.11 -16.14
C ASP A 73 0.15 -5.41 -16.46
N PHE A 74 0.62 -6.57 -16.01
CA PHE A 74 1.87 -7.12 -16.47
C PHE A 74 1.68 -7.84 -17.81
N VAL A 75 2.50 -7.49 -18.79
CA VAL A 75 2.56 -8.15 -20.07
C VAL A 75 3.68 -9.19 -20.03
N ASN A 76 3.35 -10.43 -20.37
CA ASN A 76 4.33 -11.50 -20.49
C ASN A 76 5.04 -11.37 -21.83
N LEU A 77 6.24 -10.82 -21.82
CA LEU A 77 7.15 -10.81 -22.94
C LEU A 77 8.07 -12.05 -22.86
N GLU A 78 8.58 -12.49 -23.99
CA GLU A 78 9.55 -13.61 -24.06
C GLU A 78 10.86 -13.25 -23.32
N ASP A 79 11.22 -11.97 -23.35
CA ASP A 79 12.37 -11.45 -22.62
C ASP A 79 12.09 -11.33 -21.11
N LYS A 80 12.83 -12.12 -20.34
CA LYS A 80 12.76 -12.17 -18.86
C LYS A 80 13.76 -11.26 -18.17
N SER A 81 14.41 -10.34 -18.90
CA SER A 81 15.46 -9.47 -18.35
C SER A 81 14.94 -8.48 -17.30
N ILE A 82 13.62 -8.19 -17.30
CA ILE A 82 12.98 -7.23 -16.40
C ILE A 82 12.14 -7.95 -15.34
N LYS A 83 12.56 -7.83 -14.09
CA LYS A 83 11.79 -8.28 -12.92
C LYS A 83 10.68 -7.26 -12.63
N LYS A 84 9.44 -7.73 -12.50
CA LYS A 84 8.25 -6.92 -12.24
C LYS A 84 7.66 -7.28 -10.88
N THR A 85 7.44 -6.28 -10.04
CA THR A 85 6.90 -6.48 -8.68
C THR A 85 5.74 -5.51 -8.44
N PRO A 86 4.53 -5.98 -8.06
CA PRO A 86 3.43 -5.10 -7.72
C PRO A 86 3.74 -4.32 -6.43
N LEU A 87 3.38 -3.04 -6.40
CA LEU A 87 3.56 -2.15 -5.24
C LEU A 87 2.24 -1.73 -4.62
N LEU A 88 1.30 -1.29 -5.46
CA LEU A 88 0.01 -0.75 -5.07
C LEU A 88 -1.11 -1.51 -5.77
N VAL A 89 -2.11 -1.89 -4.99
CA VAL A 89 -3.30 -2.60 -5.45
C VAL A 89 -4.54 -2.02 -4.78
N THR A 90 -5.70 -2.14 -5.41
CA THR A 90 -6.97 -1.82 -4.77
C THR A 90 -7.36 -2.90 -3.74
N ALA A 91 -8.26 -2.59 -2.83
CA ALA A 91 -8.92 -3.59 -2.01
C ALA A 91 -9.85 -4.48 -2.85
N THR A 92 -10.33 -5.57 -2.26
CA THR A 92 -11.42 -6.37 -2.84
C THR A 92 -12.69 -5.51 -2.97
N GLY A 93 -13.49 -5.77 -3.99
CA GLY A 93 -14.65 -4.95 -4.30
C GLY A 93 -14.27 -3.74 -5.16
N THR A 94 -13.76 -4.04 -6.34
CA THR A 94 -13.36 -3.07 -7.37
C THR A 94 -14.33 -3.11 -8.53
N HIS A 95 -14.63 -1.96 -9.12
CA HIS A 95 -15.27 -1.82 -10.41
C HIS A 95 -14.33 -1.10 -11.37
N VAL A 96 -14.27 -1.56 -12.61
CA VAL A 96 -13.41 -0.97 -13.66
C VAL A 96 -14.31 -0.49 -14.80
N GLN A 97 -14.32 0.80 -15.02
CA GLN A 97 -15.13 1.46 -16.04
C GLN A 97 -14.25 1.86 -17.22
N ASN A 98 -14.63 1.45 -18.43
CA ASN A 98 -13.89 1.83 -19.65
C ASN A 98 -14.04 3.33 -19.94
N VAL A 99 -12.96 3.94 -20.45
CA VAL A 99 -12.93 5.35 -20.86
C VAL A 99 -13.16 5.45 -22.38
N PRO A 100 -13.89 6.45 -22.88
CA PRO A 100 -14.42 7.64 -22.18
C PRO A 100 -15.67 7.36 -21.37
N SER A 101 -15.75 7.92 -20.15
CA SER A 101 -16.90 7.81 -19.27
C SER A 101 -17.22 9.15 -18.59
N ILE A 102 -18.46 9.31 -18.19
CA ILE A 102 -18.90 10.50 -17.45
C ILE A 102 -18.66 10.24 -15.95
N VAL A 103 -17.94 11.14 -15.31
CA VAL A 103 -17.81 11.16 -13.85
C VAL A 103 -19.00 11.97 -13.29
N SER A 104 -19.83 11.33 -12.48
CA SER A 104 -21.03 11.94 -11.87
C SER A 104 -21.02 11.78 -10.37
N MET A 105 -21.62 12.75 -9.68
CA MET A 105 -21.90 12.65 -8.23
C MET A 105 -22.91 11.55 -7.90
N ASP A 106 -23.67 11.06 -8.86
CA ASP A 106 -24.63 9.95 -8.65
C ASP A 106 -23.97 8.67 -8.16
N ILE A 107 -22.66 8.53 -8.36
CA ILE A 107 -21.88 7.39 -7.90
C ILE A 107 -21.98 7.18 -6.38
N VAL A 108 -22.19 8.24 -5.61
CA VAL A 108 -22.30 8.14 -4.14
C VAL A 108 -23.54 7.34 -3.68
N ASN A 109 -24.55 7.22 -4.57
CA ASN A 109 -25.78 6.47 -4.33
C ASN A 109 -25.67 4.99 -4.72
N VAL A 110 -24.57 4.57 -5.31
CA VAL A 110 -24.35 3.18 -5.71
C VAL A 110 -24.16 2.32 -4.46
N GLU A 111 -24.95 1.25 -4.37
CA GLU A 111 -24.83 0.31 -3.25
C GLU A 111 -23.50 -0.46 -3.26
N LYS A 112 -22.94 -0.65 -2.09
CA LYS A 112 -21.69 -1.45 -1.88
C LYS A 112 -21.99 -2.94 -1.98
N ASN A 113 -22.42 -3.41 -3.14
CA ASN A 113 -22.72 -4.82 -3.38
C ASN A 113 -21.75 -5.46 -4.39
N GLY A 114 -21.63 -6.77 -4.35
CA GLY A 114 -20.75 -7.54 -5.23
C GLY A 114 -21.22 -7.59 -6.69
N TYR A 115 -22.39 -7.07 -7.00
CA TYR A 115 -22.87 -7.00 -8.39
C TYR A 115 -22.21 -5.86 -9.15
N TYR A 116 -22.07 -4.68 -8.52
CA TYR A 116 -21.40 -3.53 -9.13
C TYR A 116 -19.86 -3.64 -8.94
N PHE A 117 -19.43 -3.96 -7.73
CA PHE A 117 -18.02 -4.12 -7.40
C PHE A 117 -17.60 -5.59 -7.55
N ASP A 118 -17.61 -6.08 -8.78
CA ASP A 118 -17.49 -7.49 -9.16
C ASP A 118 -16.05 -7.99 -9.24
N LYS A 119 -15.07 -7.08 -9.27
CA LYS A 119 -13.67 -7.46 -9.43
C LYS A 119 -12.94 -7.59 -8.08
N PRO A 120 -11.97 -8.51 -8.01
CA PRO A 120 -11.03 -8.55 -6.89
C PRO A 120 -10.14 -7.30 -6.87
N SER A 121 -9.01 -7.37 -6.21
CA SER A 121 -8.02 -6.30 -6.27
C SER A 121 -7.44 -6.13 -7.67
N VAL A 122 -7.20 -4.87 -8.05
CA VAL A 122 -6.62 -4.46 -9.33
C VAL A 122 -5.29 -3.75 -9.04
N MET A 123 -4.28 -4.02 -9.85
CA MET A 123 -2.97 -3.39 -9.70
C MET A 123 -2.97 -1.98 -10.29
N VAL A 124 -2.30 -1.06 -9.59
CA VAL A 124 -2.21 0.37 -9.91
C VAL A 124 -0.77 0.87 -9.96
N GLY A 125 0.13 0.20 -9.23
CA GLY A 125 1.53 0.58 -9.20
C GLY A 125 2.47 -0.62 -9.15
N ALA A 126 3.61 -0.51 -9.83
CA ALA A 126 4.60 -1.56 -9.93
C ALA A 126 6.04 -1.01 -9.91
N ALA A 127 6.98 -1.83 -9.44
CA ALA A 127 8.41 -1.64 -9.62
C ALA A 127 8.94 -2.57 -10.71
N LEU A 128 9.86 -2.06 -11.50
CA LEU A 128 10.61 -2.80 -12.51
C LEU A 128 12.10 -2.69 -12.23
N GLU A 129 12.80 -3.79 -12.35
CA GLU A 129 14.24 -3.89 -12.16
C GLU A 129 14.84 -4.70 -13.30
N GLY A 130 15.92 -4.23 -13.89
CA GLY A 130 16.63 -4.98 -14.92
C GLY A 130 17.26 -4.11 -16.00
N VAL A 131 17.46 -4.72 -17.16
CA VAL A 131 17.98 -4.06 -18.36
C VAL A 131 16.81 -3.74 -19.28
N PHE A 132 16.67 -2.48 -19.63
CA PHE A 132 15.55 -1.98 -20.44
C PHE A 132 15.96 -1.80 -21.89
N PRO A 133 15.20 -2.38 -22.86
CA PRO A 133 15.47 -2.18 -24.27
C PRO A 133 15.20 -0.75 -24.69
N SER A 134 16.01 -0.25 -25.61
CA SER A 134 15.85 1.13 -26.16
C SER A 134 14.57 1.25 -26.95
N VAL A 135 13.89 2.39 -26.80
CA VAL A 135 12.73 2.75 -27.64
C VAL A 135 13.14 3.01 -29.09
N PHE A 136 14.40 3.41 -29.30
CA PHE A 136 14.96 3.71 -30.61
C PHE A 136 15.56 2.49 -31.30
N GLU A 137 15.53 1.33 -30.67
CA GLU A 137 15.92 0.08 -31.31
C GLU A 137 15.07 -0.14 -32.56
N HIS A 138 15.74 -0.36 -33.71
CA HIS A 138 15.12 -0.50 -35.04
C HIS A 138 14.32 0.74 -35.53
N ARG A 139 14.54 1.93 -34.95
CA ARG A 139 13.94 3.20 -35.40
C ARG A 139 15.02 4.14 -35.95
N MET A 140 14.66 4.97 -36.92
CA MET A 140 15.54 6.04 -37.41
C MET A 140 15.78 7.05 -36.27
N THR A 141 17.02 7.51 -36.16
CA THR A 141 17.39 8.56 -35.21
C THR A 141 16.65 9.86 -35.54
N PRO A 142 16.04 10.55 -34.58
CA PRO A 142 15.39 11.83 -34.82
C PRO A 142 16.37 12.85 -35.43
N GLU A 143 15.90 13.61 -36.40
CA GLU A 143 16.68 14.72 -37.00
C GLU A 143 17.02 15.75 -35.90
N GLY A 144 18.29 16.11 -35.78
CA GLY A 144 18.76 17.10 -34.78
C GLY A 144 19.60 16.53 -33.65
N VAL A 145 19.66 15.20 -33.47
CA VAL A 145 20.66 14.60 -32.59
C VAL A 145 22.02 14.64 -33.25
N LYS A 146 22.74 15.72 -33.00
CA LYS A 146 24.12 15.87 -33.51
C LYS A 146 25.09 15.06 -32.64
N GLY A 147 25.61 14.00 -33.19
CA GLY A 147 26.70 13.22 -32.61
C GLY A 147 26.62 11.75 -33.00
N SER A 148 27.70 11.24 -33.52
CA SER A 148 27.89 9.83 -33.92
C SER A 148 28.07 8.89 -32.75
N LYS A 149 27.42 9.15 -31.60
CA LYS A 149 27.36 8.19 -30.52
C LYS A 149 26.35 7.11 -30.92
N GLU A 150 26.83 5.89 -30.98
CA GLU A 150 25.96 4.73 -31.16
C GLU A 150 24.77 4.82 -30.21
N ILE A 151 23.57 4.67 -30.76
CA ILE A 151 22.35 4.56 -29.94
C ILE A 151 22.49 3.27 -29.15
N LEU A 152 22.47 3.40 -27.81
CA LEU A 152 22.49 2.24 -26.95
C LEU A 152 21.21 1.43 -27.19
N VAL A 153 21.38 0.16 -27.49
CA VAL A 153 20.27 -0.79 -27.72
C VAL A 153 19.59 -1.13 -26.39
N GLU A 154 20.36 -1.19 -25.33
CA GLU A 154 19.91 -1.53 -23.99
C GLU A 154 20.45 -0.56 -22.93
N SER A 155 19.73 -0.43 -21.83
CA SER A 155 20.20 0.34 -20.67
C SER A 155 21.24 -0.45 -19.86
N ARG A 156 21.95 0.22 -18.97
CA ARG A 156 22.57 -0.48 -17.84
C ARG A 156 21.46 -0.99 -16.91
N PRO A 157 21.74 -2.04 -16.08
CA PRO A 157 20.79 -2.44 -15.05
C PRO A 157 20.32 -1.24 -14.24
N THR A 158 19.01 -1.01 -14.23
CA THR A 158 18.40 0.13 -13.55
C THR A 158 17.02 -0.23 -12.98
N LYS A 159 16.43 0.73 -12.28
CA LYS A 159 15.15 0.56 -11.58
C LYS A 159 14.15 1.60 -12.09
N MET A 160 12.88 1.23 -12.08
CA MET A 160 11.77 2.12 -12.46
C MET A 160 10.58 1.85 -11.55
N VAL A 161 9.87 2.91 -11.16
CA VAL A 161 8.57 2.80 -10.48
C VAL A 161 7.52 3.43 -11.38
N VAL A 162 6.45 2.70 -11.62
CA VAL A 162 5.33 3.13 -12.45
C VAL A 162 4.07 3.13 -11.59
N VAL A 163 3.36 4.24 -11.57
CA VAL A 163 2.06 4.40 -10.92
C VAL A 163 1.11 5.05 -11.92
N THR A 164 -0.13 4.60 -11.95
CA THR A 164 -1.14 5.04 -12.94
C THR A 164 -1.92 6.27 -12.51
N ASP A 165 -1.50 6.92 -11.43
CA ASP A 165 -2.08 8.15 -10.90
C ASP A 165 -1.01 9.23 -10.76
N GLY A 166 -1.20 10.34 -11.47
CA GLY A 166 -0.31 11.52 -11.37
C GLY A 166 -0.61 12.38 -10.15
N ASP A 167 -1.82 12.34 -9.64
CA ASP A 167 -2.26 13.14 -8.50
C ASP A 167 -1.75 12.58 -7.15
N LEU A 168 -1.33 11.32 -7.13
CA LEU A 168 -0.75 10.66 -5.94
C LEU A 168 0.41 11.44 -5.31
N ILE A 169 1.17 12.19 -6.13
CA ILE A 169 2.32 13.00 -5.69
C ILE A 169 2.01 14.50 -5.64
N ARG A 170 0.77 14.90 -5.89
CA ARG A 170 0.33 16.30 -5.86
C ARG A 170 -0.04 16.72 -4.45
N ASN A 171 0.47 17.88 -4.02
CA ASN A 171 0.02 18.53 -2.80
C ASN A 171 -1.29 19.27 -3.04
N ASP A 172 -2.25 19.12 -2.14
CA ASP A 172 -3.46 19.91 -2.13
C ASP A 172 -3.20 21.31 -1.54
N VAL A 173 -4.04 22.29 -1.92
CA VAL A 173 -4.00 23.64 -1.40
C VAL A 173 -5.29 23.95 -0.68
N GLN A 174 -5.18 24.34 0.58
CA GLN A 174 -6.32 24.72 1.40
C GLN A 174 -6.39 26.24 1.53
N GLY A 175 -7.58 26.80 1.32
CA GLY A 175 -7.79 28.24 1.32
C GLY A 175 -7.67 28.87 -0.08
N SER A 176 -7.79 30.18 -0.15
CA SER A 176 -7.70 30.95 -1.41
C SER A 176 -6.93 32.24 -1.24
N GLY A 177 -6.32 32.74 -2.34
CA GLY A 177 -5.57 33.97 -2.37
C GLY A 177 -4.38 33.97 -1.39
N ASN A 178 -4.22 35.05 -0.62
CA ASN A 178 -3.10 35.22 0.32
C ASN A 178 -3.16 34.28 1.55
N SER A 179 -4.27 33.57 1.76
CA SER A 179 -4.45 32.60 2.85
C SER A 179 -4.32 31.16 2.37
N ALA A 180 -3.81 30.95 1.17
CA ALA A 180 -3.62 29.62 0.61
C ALA A 180 -2.44 28.92 1.32
N ASN A 181 -2.71 27.77 1.96
CA ASN A 181 -1.70 26.94 2.60
C ASN A 181 -1.55 25.63 1.83
N ILE A 182 -0.30 25.21 1.60
CA ILE A 182 0.01 23.89 1.02
C ILE A 182 -0.21 22.85 2.12
N VAL A 183 -1.03 21.87 1.79
CA VAL A 183 -1.34 20.76 2.70
C VAL A 183 -0.30 19.66 2.54
N PRO A 184 0.10 18.96 3.61
CA PRO A 184 1.03 17.82 3.50
C PRO A 184 0.51 16.76 2.53
N LEU A 185 1.42 16.16 1.76
CA LEU A 185 1.09 15.14 0.78
C LEU A 185 0.35 13.95 1.43
N GLY A 186 -0.78 13.59 0.83
CA GLY A 186 -1.65 12.51 1.31
C GLY A 186 -2.56 12.88 2.49
N TYR A 187 -2.62 14.15 2.88
CA TYR A 187 -3.60 14.58 3.88
C TYR A 187 -4.96 14.80 3.22
N ASP A 188 -6.00 14.24 3.82
CA ASP A 188 -7.38 14.47 3.42
C ASP A 188 -8.10 15.35 4.45
N GLN A 189 -8.59 16.50 4.00
CA GLN A 189 -9.23 17.49 4.87
C GLN A 189 -10.61 17.06 5.38
N TYR A 190 -11.32 16.23 4.62
CA TYR A 190 -12.67 15.80 4.99
C TYR A 190 -12.65 14.66 5.99
N MET A 191 -11.70 13.75 5.84
CA MET A 191 -11.47 12.68 6.79
C MET A 191 -10.56 13.08 7.96
N ASN A 192 -9.92 14.26 7.87
CA ASN A 192 -8.90 14.74 8.81
C ASN A 192 -7.82 13.67 9.08
N GLN A 193 -7.37 13.03 8.03
CA GLN A 193 -6.43 11.90 8.09
C GLN A 193 -5.29 12.06 7.10
N LYS A 194 -4.08 11.69 7.50
CA LYS A 194 -2.92 11.58 6.62
C LYS A 194 -2.76 10.14 6.15
N PHE A 195 -2.71 9.95 4.84
CA PHE A 195 -2.44 8.68 4.17
C PHE A 195 -0.95 8.50 3.86
N GLY A 196 -0.56 7.31 3.41
CA GLY A 196 0.82 6.91 3.19
C GLY A 196 1.52 7.50 1.96
N ASN A 197 0.92 8.47 1.26
CA ASN A 197 1.45 9.02 0.00
C ASN A 197 2.87 9.56 0.13
N SER A 198 3.12 10.40 1.15
CA SER A 198 4.45 11.01 1.36
C SER A 198 5.53 9.97 1.67
N GLU A 199 5.17 8.94 2.44
CA GLU A 199 6.11 7.87 2.80
C GLU A 199 6.36 6.94 1.63
N PHE A 200 5.32 6.65 0.83
CA PHE A 200 5.46 5.88 -0.41
C PHE A 200 6.40 6.57 -1.39
N LEU A 201 6.21 7.87 -1.64
CA LEU A 201 7.06 8.64 -2.53
C LEU A 201 8.51 8.69 -2.04
N LEU A 202 8.72 8.96 -0.74
CA LEU A 202 10.05 9.00 -0.15
C LEU A 202 10.76 7.64 -0.27
N ASN A 203 10.04 6.55 0.00
CA ASN A 203 10.59 5.21 -0.15
C ASN A 203 10.90 4.88 -1.62
N ALA A 204 10.06 5.31 -2.57
CA ALA A 204 10.29 5.12 -3.99
C ALA A 204 11.57 5.86 -4.45
N VAL A 205 11.73 7.12 -4.05
CA VAL A 205 12.95 7.90 -4.36
C VAL A 205 14.19 7.26 -3.73
N ASN A 206 14.12 6.92 -2.45
CA ASN A 206 15.25 6.27 -1.76
C ASN A 206 15.61 4.94 -2.44
N TYR A 207 14.62 4.14 -2.86
CA TYR A 207 14.89 2.88 -3.56
C TYR A 207 15.55 3.08 -4.93
N LEU A 208 15.13 4.09 -5.68
CA LEU A 208 15.69 4.41 -7.00
C LEU A 208 17.13 4.93 -6.93
N THR A 209 17.51 5.56 -5.81
CA THR A 209 18.84 6.13 -5.57
C THR A 209 19.73 5.25 -4.67
N ASP A 210 19.20 4.14 -4.12
CA ASP A 210 19.91 3.24 -3.22
C ASP A 210 20.64 2.17 -4.03
N ASP A 211 21.94 2.33 -4.23
CA ASP A 211 22.80 1.34 -4.87
C ASP A 211 23.30 0.27 -3.89
N ASP A 212 23.35 0.58 -2.59
CA ASP A 212 23.91 -0.28 -1.53
C ASP A 212 22.86 -1.15 -0.83
N GLY A 213 21.57 -0.95 -1.09
CA GLY A 213 20.49 -1.74 -0.50
C GLY A 213 20.13 -1.36 0.95
N TRP A 214 20.47 -0.16 1.40
CA TRP A 214 20.15 0.35 2.75
C TRP A 214 18.66 0.35 3.07
N LEU A 215 17.81 0.51 2.05
CA LEU A 215 16.36 0.48 2.22
C LEU A 215 15.86 -0.86 2.78
N ASN A 216 16.57 -1.96 2.51
CA ASN A 216 16.24 -3.28 3.04
C ASN A 216 16.38 -3.38 4.57
N LEU A 217 17.22 -2.56 5.19
CA LEU A 217 17.36 -2.50 6.65
C LEU A 217 16.12 -1.90 7.30
N ARG A 218 15.48 -0.91 6.68
CA ARG A 218 14.20 -0.34 7.14
C ARG A 218 13.05 -1.35 7.13
N CYS A 219 13.14 -2.33 6.27
CA CYS A 219 12.12 -3.37 6.14
C CYS A 219 12.18 -4.44 7.23
N ARG A 220 13.09 -4.35 8.19
CA ARG A 220 13.17 -5.28 9.31
C ARG A 220 11.99 -5.06 10.25
N GLU A 221 11.06 -6.00 10.24
CA GLU A 221 9.98 -6.03 11.22
C GLU A 221 10.47 -6.58 12.54
N VAL A 222 10.34 -5.78 13.59
CA VAL A 222 10.35 -6.29 14.95
C VAL A 222 8.94 -6.78 15.25
N GLN A 223 8.71 -8.08 15.11
CA GLN A 223 7.44 -8.67 15.53
C GLN A 223 7.35 -8.60 17.05
N LEU A 224 6.60 -7.64 17.53
CA LEU A 224 6.21 -7.60 18.93
C LEU A 224 5.29 -8.79 19.20
N ARG A 225 5.76 -9.74 19.98
CA ARG A 225 4.93 -10.86 20.45
C ARG A 225 3.93 -10.33 21.47
N LEU A 226 2.81 -9.84 21.01
CA LEU A 226 1.72 -9.42 21.87
C LEU A 226 1.06 -10.64 22.49
N LEU A 227 0.61 -10.49 23.74
CA LEU A 227 -0.21 -11.51 24.40
C LEU A 227 -1.50 -11.72 23.63
N ASN A 228 -1.87 -12.98 23.45
CA ASN A 228 -3.15 -13.34 22.84
C ASN A 228 -4.29 -12.94 23.81
N ALA A 229 -4.84 -11.74 23.64
CA ALA A 229 -5.87 -11.19 24.51
C ALA A 229 -7.10 -12.12 24.70
N PRO A 230 -7.67 -12.75 23.64
CA PRO A 230 -8.75 -13.72 23.82
C PRO A 230 -8.37 -14.92 24.69
N ALA A 231 -7.17 -15.47 24.53
CA ALA A 231 -6.70 -16.60 25.35
C ALA A 231 -6.45 -16.18 26.81
N VAL A 232 -5.91 -14.98 27.04
CA VAL A 232 -5.68 -14.45 28.38
C VAL A 232 -7.00 -14.22 29.11
N ILE A 233 -8.01 -13.66 28.44
CA ILE A 233 -9.33 -13.40 29.04
C ILE A 233 -10.05 -14.71 29.30
N GLY A 234 -10.10 -15.62 28.33
CA GLY A 234 -10.82 -16.89 28.44
C GLY A 234 -10.24 -17.86 29.47
N GLN A 235 -8.93 -17.81 29.70
CA GLN A 235 -8.22 -18.68 30.63
C GLN A 235 -7.71 -17.97 31.88
N SER A 236 -8.18 -16.77 32.18
CA SER A 236 -7.62 -15.93 33.24
C SER A 236 -7.67 -16.62 34.62
N THR A 237 -8.75 -17.33 34.95
CA THR A 237 -8.91 -18.07 36.22
C THR A 237 -7.91 -19.22 36.34
N PHE A 238 -7.68 -19.96 35.25
CA PHE A 238 -6.71 -21.05 35.21
C PHE A 238 -5.28 -20.52 35.48
N TRP A 239 -4.88 -19.47 34.78
CA TRP A 239 -3.54 -18.89 34.96
C TRP A 239 -3.34 -18.25 36.31
N LYS A 240 -4.38 -17.64 36.92
CA LYS A 240 -4.34 -17.13 38.28
C LYS A 240 -4.11 -18.27 39.30
N LEU A 241 -4.83 -19.39 39.15
CA LEU A 241 -4.65 -20.56 39.99
C LEU A 241 -3.26 -21.18 39.85
N VAL A 242 -2.75 -21.32 38.62
CA VAL A 242 -1.40 -21.83 38.38
C VAL A 242 -0.35 -20.95 39.04
N ASN A 243 -0.42 -19.64 38.86
CA ASN A 243 0.53 -18.71 39.46
C ASN A 243 0.48 -18.68 40.99
N LEU A 244 -0.68 -18.96 41.59
CA LEU A 244 -0.81 -19.04 43.04
C LEU A 244 -0.33 -20.38 43.61
N LEU A 245 -0.71 -21.49 43.00
CA LEU A 245 -0.45 -22.84 43.53
C LEU A 245 0.95 -23.36 43.20
N MET A 246 1.51 -23.01 42.01
CA MET A 246 2.82 -23.53 41.60
C MET A 246 3.96 -23.14 42.57
N PRO A 247 4.10 -21.92 43.05
CA PRO A 247 5.15 -21.57 44.02
C PRO A 247 5.02 -22.36 45.34
N ILE A 248 3.79 -22.55 45.85
CA ILE A 248 3.51 -23.31 47.05
C ILE A 248 3.88 -24.78 46.87
N LEU A 249 3.53 -25.37 45.72
CA LEU A 249 3.85 -26.74 45.37
C LEU A 249 5.37 -26.97 45.27
N ILE A 250 6.09 -26.05 44.63
CA ILE A 250 7.55 -26.11 44.53
C ILE A 250 8.21 -26.05 45.92
N LEU A 251 7.75 -25.15 46.77
CA LEU A 251 8.26 -25.04 48.15
C LEU A 251 7.94 -26.31 48.97
N GLY A 252 6.74 -26.85 48.84
CA GLY A 252 6.35 -28.12 49.46
C GLY A 252 7.23 -29.29 49.04
N VAL A 253 7.44 -29.47 47.71
CA VAL A 253 8.31 -30.51 47.18
C VAL A 253 9.75 -30.31 47.65
N PHE A 254 10.26 -29.09 47.60
CA PHE A 254 11.59 -28.78 48.12
C PHE A 254 11.73 -29.11 49.61
N GLY A 255 10.74 -28.76 50.42
CA GLY A 255 10.71 -29.06 51.85
C GLY A 255 10.70 -30.57 52.13
N LEU A 256 9.94 -31.33 51.36
CA LEU A 256 9.91 -32.80 51.48
C LEU A 256 11.25 -33.42 51.12
N ILE A 257 11.85 -33.02 49.98
CA ILE A 257 13.16 -33.51 49.53
C ILE A 257 14.25 -33.13 50.58
N PHE A 258 14.23 -31.90 51.06
CA PHE A 258 15.18 -31.44 52.05
C PHE A 258 15.05 -32.23 53.35
N ASN A 259 13.83 -32.46 53.86
CA ASN A 259 13.60 -33.25 55.06
C ASN A 259 14.02 -34.71 54.88
N PHE A 260 13.75 -35.29 53.72
CA PHE A 260 14.15 -36.66 53.38
C PHE A 260 15.70 -36.79 53.34
N MET A 261 16.38 -35.85 52.71
CA MET A 261 17.84 -35.84 52.65
C MET A 261 18.45 -35.62 54.05
N ARG A 262 17.86 -34.74 54.85
CA ARG A 262 18.27 -34.50 56.23
C ARG A 262 18.13 -35.76 57.09
N LYS A 263 16.96 -36.42 57.04
CA LYS A 263 16.76 -37.70 57.75
C LYS A 263 17.81 -38.72 57.32
N ARG A 264 18.04 -38.90 56.06
CA ARG A 264 19.01 -39.89 55.53
C ARG A 264 20.45 -39.57 55.95
N LYS A 265 20.79 -38.29 56.17
CA LYS A 265 22.15 -37.86 56.57
C LYS A 265 22.37 -37.94 58.05
N TYR A 266 21.35 -37.72 58.88
CA TYR A 266 21.49 -37.60 60.34
C TYR A 266 20.78 -38.69 61.16
N THR A 267 20.02 -39.57 60.51
CA THR A 267 19.40 -40.73 61.19
C THR A 267 20.01 -42.01 60.60
N LYS A 268 21.16 -42.37 61.09
CA LYS A 268 21.75 -43.71 60.97
C LYS A 268 21.53 -44.41 62.26
#